data_c03dc1ad7a68cd144dc95efbfd336d11
#
_entry.id   c03dc1ad7a68cd144dc95efbfd336d11
#
_cell.length_a   1.000
_cell.length_b   1.000
_cell.length_c   1.000
_cell.angle_alpha   90.00
_cell.angle_beta   90.00
_cell.angle_gamma   90.00
#
_symmetry.space_group_name_H-M   'P 1'
#
loop_
_entity.id
_entity.type
_entity.pdbx_description
1 polymer ?
#
loop_
_entity_poly.entity_id
_entity_poly.type
_entity_poly.pdbx_seq_one_letter_code
_entity_poly.pdbx_strand_id
1 'polypeptide(L)'
;MLKLMTEQTPPPAEWLRHFLLRRDLAAVRHRSDVSRRLGVSDDEMLVLLNLLEHGGLTQSQLTSFIGLSRSGMGAMIQRLERAQLVERHPDPADRRVRLIKPSPRSVDRITRAYEALWEDVDRVLAELPSDAHEVIARFLTDLATVTETHARCAASEPELTRERSSHRDWQLWG
;
A
#
# COMPACT_ATOMS: atom_id res chain seq x y z
N MET A 1 20.59 19.39 4.86
CA MET A 1 20.84 20.78 4.46
C MET A 1 19.70 21.25 3.57
N LEU A 2 18.54 21.53 4.20
CA LEU A 2 17.33 22.09 3.54
C LEU A 2 17.37 23.61 3.74
N LYS A 3 18.08 24.30 2.87
CA LYS A 3 18.20 25.76 2.94
C LYS A 3 17.13 26.37 2.02
N LEU A 4 16.08 26.94 2.71
CA LEU A 4 15.31 28.11 2.26
C LEU A 4 14.79 28.10 0.81
N MET A 5 13.58 27.61 0.64
CA MET A 5 12.71 28.04 -0.46
C MET A 5 11.88 29.23 0.02
N THR A 6 12.50 30.41 0.08
CA THR A 6 11.81 31.70 0.18
C THR A 6 11.49 32.16 -1.23
N GLU A 7 10.20 32.41 -1.52
CA GLU A 7 9.67 33.02 -2.76
C GLU A 7 9.92 32.23 -4.05
N GLN A 8 9.46 30.99 -4.13
CA GLN A 8 9.45 30.28 -5.40
C GLN A 8 8.01 29.93 -5.79
N THR A 9 7.67 30.21 -7.05
CA THR A 9 6.54 29.63 -7.78
C THR A 9 6.41 28.16 -7.38
N PRO A 10 5.20 27.66 -7.02
CA PRO A 10 5.03 26.25 -6.67
C PRO A 10 5.65 25.38 -7.76
N PRO A 11 6.36 24.31 -7.39
CA PRO A 11 7.01 23.46 -8.35
C PRO A 11 6.00 22.96 -9.39
N PRO A 12 6.35 22.87 -10.67
CA PRO A 12 5.47 22.36 -11.71
C PRO A 12 4.88 21.00 -11.27
N ALA A 13 3.63 20.72 -11.65
CA ALA A 13 2.97 19.45 -11.32
C ALA A 13 3.82 18.22 -11.75
N GLU A 14 4.65 18.36 -12.74
CA GLU A 14 5.62 17.35 -13.21
C GLU A 14 6.64 16.94 -12.13
N TRP A 15 7.16 17.91 -11.37
CA TRP A 15 8.07 17.62 -10.27
C TRP A 15 7.40 16.77 -9.20
N LEU A 16 6.16 17.10 -8.86
CA LEU A 16 5.40 16.33 -7.88
C LEU A 16 5.16 14.89 -8.36
N ARG A 17 4.80 14.69 -9.64
CA ARG A 17 4.66 13.37 -10.24
C ARG A 17 5.95 12.57 -10.16
N HIS A 18 7.10 13.19 -10.43
CA HIS A 18 8.40 12.54 -10.31
C HIS A 18 8.69 12.08 -8.87
N PHE A 19 8.43 12.94 -7.88
CA PHE A 19 8.64 12.59 -6.47
C PHE A 19 7.69 11.47 -6.02
N LEU A 20 6.43 11.48 -6.44
CA LEU A 20 5.47 10.41 -6.16
C LEU A 20 5.94 9.07 -6.74
N LEU A 21 6.35 9.05 -8.01
CA LEU A 21 6.88 7.84 -8.64
C LEU A 21 8.13 7.33 -7.91
N ARG A 22 9.07 8.21 -7.59
CA ARG A 22 10.29 7.86 -6.84
C ARG A 22 9.96 7.28 -5.46
N ARG A 23 9.01 7.89 -4.75
CA ARG A 23 8.51 7.40 -3.45
C ARG A 23 7.88 6.02 -3.60
N ASP A 24 7.04 5.80 -4.62
CA ASP A 24 6.37 4.54 -4.84
C ASP A 24 7.36 3.41 -5.17
N LEU A 25 8.36 3.67 -6.01
CA LEU A 25 9.44 2.73 -6.28
C LEU A 25 10.23 2.36 -5.02
N ALA A 26 10.52 3.34 -4.16
CA ALA A 26 11.20 3.09 -2.89
C ALA A 26 10.32 2.29 -1.93
N ALA A 27 9.01 2.60 -1.84
CA ALA A 27 8.05 1.87 -1.01
C ALA A 27 7.90 0.40 -1.45
N VAL A 28 7.84 0.14 -2.76
CA VAL A 28 7.80 -1.24 -3.30
C VAL A 28 9.05 -2.01 -2.92
N ARG A 29 10.24 -1.42 -3.08
CA ARG A 29 11.51 -2.08 -2.70
C ARG A 29 11.56 -2.38 -1.21
N HIS A 30 11.22 -1.41 -0.36
CA HIS A 30 11.19 -1.61 1.10
C HIS A 30 10.22 -2.73 1.48
N ARG A 31 9.00 -2.73 0.93
CA ARG A 31 8.02 -3.78 1.17
C ARG A 31 8.55 -5.17 0.77
N SER A 32 9.15 -5.31 -0.42
CA SER A 32 9.76 -6.57 -0.86
C SER A 32 10.88 -7.03 0.07
N ASP A 33 11.70 -6.12 0.58
CA ASP A 33 12.74 -6.45 1.58
C ASP A 33 12.14 -6.95 2.88
N VAL A 34 11.09 -6.31 3.37
CA VAL A 34 10.35 -6.76 4.56
C VAL A 34 9.69 -8.11 4.31
N SER A 35 9.04 -8.31 3.16
CA SER A 35 8.43 -9.60 2.77
C SER A 35 9.43 -10.75 2.86
N ARG A 36 10.62 -10.57 2.28
CA ARG A 36 11.70 -11.57 2.33
C ARG A 36 12.15 -11.88 3.75
N ARG A 37 12.33 -10.86 4.61
CA ARG A 37 12.72 -11.03 6.03
C ARG A 37 11.66 -11.75 6.84
N LEU A 38 10.39 -11.54 6.51
CA LEU A 38 9.26 -12.19 7.18
C LEU A 38 8.97 -13.59 6.61
N GLY A 39 9.56 -13.96 5.47
CA GLY A 39 9.37 -15.24 4.80
C GLY A 39 7.99 -15.38 4.16
N VAL A 40 7.43 -14.26 3.65
CA VAL A 40 6.16 -14.21 2.92
C VAL A 40 6.38 -13.68 1.51
N SER A 41 5.46 -13.99 0.58
CA SER A 41 5.46 -13.36 -0.75
C SER A 41 4.98 -11.90 -0.68
N ASP A 42 5.24 -11.14 -1.75
CA ASP A 42 4.78 -9.75 -1.83
C ASP A 42 3.25 -9.64 -1.81
N ASP A 43 2.53 -10.60 -2.42
CA ASP A 43 1.07 -10.66 -2.37
C ASP A 43 0.56 -11.01 -0.96
N GLU A 44 1.22 -11.94 -0.27
CA GLU A 44 0.91 -12.27 1.12
C GLU A 44 1.14 -11.06 2.05
N MET A 45 2.20 -10.29 1.80
CA MET A 45 2.46 -9.04 2.51
C MET A 45 1.36 -8.01 2.25
N LEU A 46 0.89 -7.86 1.00
CA LEU A 46 -0.23 -6.98 0.68
C LEU A 46 -1.50 -7.38 1.42
N VAL A 47 -1.80 -8.67 1.52
CA VAL A 47 -2.92 -9.17 2.34
C VAL A 47 -2.74 -8.76 3.80
N LEU A 48 -1.57 -8.99 4.38
CA LEU A 48 -1.30 -8.65 5.78
C LEU A 48 -1.41 -7.15 6.06
N LEU A 49 -0.89 -6.31 5.17
CA LEU A 49 -0.99 -4.84 5.29
C LEU A 49 -2.45 -4.35 5.19
N ASN A 50 -3.25 -4.90 4.26
CA ASN A 50 -4.68 -4.58 4.18
C ASN A 50 -5.44 -5.01 5.44
N LEU A 51 -5.09 -6.15 6.01
CA LEU A 51 -5.70 -6.61 7.26
C LEU A 51 -5.33 -5.72 8.45
N LEU A 52 -4.10 -5.20 8.49
CA LEU A 52 -3.66 -4.24 9.52
C LEU A 52 -4.41 -2.92 9.40
N GLU A 53 -4.53 -2.38 8.20
CA GLU A 53 -5.21 -1.11 7.91
C GLU A 53 -6.69 -1.15 8.31
N HIS A 54 -7.38 -2.25 7.98
CA HIS A 54 -8.83 -2.36 8.16
C HIS A 54 -9.24 -3.11 9.43
N GLY A 55 -8.33 -3.65 10.20
CA GLY A 55 -8.60 -4.41 11.42
C GLY A 55 -9.26 -5.78 11.21
N GLY A 56 -9.50 -6.17 9.97
CA GLY A 56 -10.08 -7.45 9.55
C GLY A 56 -10.97 -7.31 8.32
N LEU A 57 -10.88 -8.28 7.42
CA LEU A 57 -11.60 -8.29 6.13
C LEU A 57 -12.16 -9.67 5.83
N THR A 58 -13.23 -9.71 5.05
CA THR A 58 -13.73 -10.96 4.46
C THR A 58 -12.84 -11.41 3.31
N GLN A 59 -12.90 -12.71 2.97
CA GLN A 59 -12.19 -13.21 1.78
C GLN A 59 -12.61 -12.47 0.50
N SER A 60 -13.87 -12.07 0.37
CA SER A 60 -14.38 -11.34 -0.80
C SER A 60 -13.75 -9.95 -0.91
N GLN A 61 -13.65 -9.21 0.19
CA GLN A 61 -12.97 -7.91 0.23
C GLN A 61 -11.49 -8.03 -0.12
N LEU A 62 -10.78 -9.02 0.46
CA LEU A 62 -9.38 -9.29 0.11
C LEU A 62 -9.20 -9.61 -1.37
N THR A 63 -10.12 -10.41 -1.94
CA THR A 63 -10.12 -10.71 -3.38
C THR A 63 -10.20 -9.45 -4.22
N SER A 64 -11.08 -8.51 -3.85
CA SER A 64 -11.23 -7.23 -4.54
C SER A 64 -10.01 -6.32 -4.41
N PHE A 65 -9.35 -6.30 -3.24
CA PHE A 65 -8.17 -5.45 -3.01
C PHE A 65 -6.91 -5.96 -3.73
N ILE A 66 -6.75 -7.29 -3.79
CA ILE A 66 -5.50 -7.91 -4.29
C ILE A 66 -5.61 -8.29 -5.78
N GLY A 67 -6.84 -8.44 -6.32
CA GLY A 67 -7.05 -8.82 -7.71
C GLY A 67 -6.83 -10.31 -8.02
N LEU A 68 -6.72 -11.17 -7.00
CA LEU A 68 -6.60 -12.62 -7.18
C LEU A 68 -7.97 -13.27 -7.43
N SER A 69 -7.97 -14.47 -8.01
CA SER A 69 -9.18 -15.29 -8.08
C SER A 69 -9.65 -15.70 -6.68
N ARG A 70 -10.95 -16.00 -6.53
CA ARG A 70 -11.52 -16.46 -5.24
C ARG A 70 -10.80 -17.71 -4.71
N SER A 71 -10.46 -18.65 -5.59
CA SER A 71 -9.71 -19.87 -5.23
C SER A 71 -8.26 -19.56 -4.82
N GLY A 72 -7.58 -18.69 -5.56
CA GLY A 72 -6.22 -18.24 -5.24
C GLY A 72 -6.16 -17.54 -3.90
N MET A 73 -7.10 -16.62 -3.62
CA MET A 73 -7.22 -15.97 -2.32
C MET A 73 -7.50 -16.98 -1.19
N GLY A 74 -8.39 -17.95 -1.42
CA GLY A 74 -8.66 -19.00 -0.44
C GLY A 74 -7.41 -19.83 -0.10
N ALA A 75 -6.64 -20.23 -1.11
CA ALA A 75 -5.39 -20.96 -0.92
C ALA A 75 -4.34 -20.12 -0.16
N MET A 76 -4.25 -18.82 -0.49
CA MET A 76 -3.34 -17.88 0.20
C MET A 76 -3.71 -17.73 1.67
N ILE A 77 -4.97 -17.49 1.99
CA ILE A 77 -5.46 -17.39 3.37
C ILE A 77 -5.11 -18.68 4.15
N GLN A 78 -5.33 -19.85 3.56
CA GLN A 78 -4.98 -21.12 4.20
C GLN A 78 -3.47 -21.26 4.48
N ARG A 79 -2.60 -20.76 3.60
CA ARG A 79 -1.15 -20.74 3.85
C ARG A 79 -0.81 -19.81 5.01
N LEU A 80 -1.37 -18.60 5.02
CA LEU A 80 -1.17 -17.63 6.10
C LEU A 80 -1.70 -18.14 7.45
N GLU A 81 -2.84 -18.86 7.47
CA GLU A 81 -3.36 -19.52 8.66
C GLU A 81 -2.42 -20.61 9.19
N ARG A 82 -1.91 -21.50 8.30
CA ARG A 82 -0.90 -22.51 8.69
C ARG A 82 0.38 -21.89 9.22
N ALA A 83 0.80 -20.76 8.67
CA ALA A 83 1.94 -19.99 9.15
C ALA A 83 1.65 -19.18 10.43
N GLN A 84 0.42 -19.25 10.96
CA GLN A 84 -0.03 -18.48 12.13
C GLN A 84 0.12 -16.96 11.95
N LEU A 85 -0.06 -16.46 10.74
CA LEU A 85 0.01 -15.03 10.43
C LEU A 85 -1.37 -14.38 10.38
N VAL A 86 -2.43 -15.16 10.15
CA VAL A 86 -3.82 -14.70 10.20
C VAL A 86 -4.71 -15.67 10.96
N GLU A 87 -5.86 -15.18 11.41
CA GLU A 87 -6.88 -15.93 12.13
C GLU A 87 -8.26 -15.63 11.57
N ARG A 88 -9.20 -16.60 11.67
CA ARG A 88 -10.61 -16.40 11.31
C ARG A 88 -11.44 -16.11 12.54
N HIS A 89 -12.15 -15.01 12.49
CA HIS A 89 -13.08 -14.59 13.53
C HIS A 89 -14.50 -14.48 12.99
N PRO A 90 -15.54 -14.75 13.77
CA PRO A 90 -16.90 -14.41 13.39
C PRO A 90 -17.04 -12.88 13.34
N ASP A 91 -17.78 -12.37 12.34
CA ASP A 91 -18.11 -10.95 12.30
C ASP A 91 -19.04 -10.62 13.48
N PRO A 92 -18.79 -9.56 14.25
CA PRO A 92 -19.66 -9.13 15.34
C PRO A 92 -21.08 -8.80 14.89
N ALA A 93 -21.26 -8.28 13.68
CA ALA A 93 -22.55 -7.89 13.12
C ALA A 93 -23.31 -9.07 12.51
N ASP A 94 -22.61 -10.04 11.88
CA ASP A 94 -23.20 -11.26 11.32
C ASP A 94 -22.29 -12.48 11.56
N ARG A 95 -22.61 -13.31 12.51
CA ARG A 95 -21.84 -14.52 12.86
C ARG A 95 -21.70 -15.55 11.73
N ARG A 96 -22.46 -15.43 10.65
CA ARG A 96 -22.33 -16.27 9.45
C ARG A 96 -21.15 -15.85 8.59
N VAL A 97 -20.75 -14.58 8.70
CA VAL A 97 -19.60 -14.01 8.01
C VAL A 97 -18.33 -14.31 8.80
N ARG A 98 -17.26 -14.63 8.09
CA ARG A 98 -15.92 -14.84 8.66
C ARG A 98 -15.01 -13.72 8.25
N LEU A 99 -14.47 -13.00 9.23
CA LEU A 99 -13.40 -12.02 9.05
C LEU A 99 -12.06 -12.71 9.20
N ILE A 100 -11.18 -12.42 8.30
CA ILE A 100 -9.75 -12.74 8.41
C ILE A 100 -9.10 -11.55 9.13
N LYS A 101 -8.37 -11.83 10.21
CA LYS A 101 -7.64 -10.83 10.98
C LYS A 101 -6.16 -11.18 11.04
N PRO A 102 -5.26 -10.19 11.13
CA PRO A 102 -3.86 -10.49 11.37
C PRO A 102 -3.72 -11.08 12.78
N SER A 103 -2.87 -12.10 12.94
CA SER A 103 -2.55 -12.63 14.27
C SER A 103 -1.72 -11.62 15.07
N PRO A 104 -1.75 -11.63 16.41
CA PRO A 104 -0.88 -10.77 17.23
C PRO A 104 0.60 -10.93 16.86
N ARG A 105 1.02 -12.14 16.52
CA ARG A 105 2.39 -12.42 16.06
C ARG A 105 2.74 -11.70 14.76
N SER A 106 1.83 -11.68 13.78
CA SER A 106 2.10 -10.99 12.52
C SER A 106 2.10 -9.48 12.71
N VAL A 107 1.20 -8.95 13.54
CA VAL A 107 1.17 -7.52 13.89
C VAL A 107 2.52 -7.11 14.46
N ASP A 108 2.99 -7.78 15.52
CA ASP A 108 4.28 -7.48 16.17
C ASP A 108 5.47 -7.56 15.19
N ARG A 109 5.53 -8.60 14.35
CA ARG A 109 6.62 -8.76 13.38
C ARG A 109 6.63 -7.66 12.32
N ILE A 110 5.47 -7.28 11.79
CA ILE A 110 5.35 -6.24 10.79
C ILE A 110 5.65 -4.88 11.41
N THR A 111 5.09 -4.58 12.59
CA THR A 111 5.36 -3.32 13.30
C THR A 111 6.85 -3.12 13.51
N ARG A 112 7.55 -4.12 14.04
CA ARG A 112 9.03 -4.03 14.22
C ARG A 112 9.79 -3.87 12.91
N ALA A 113 9.32 -4.50 11.84
CA ALA A 113 9.99 -4.39 10.54
C ALA A 113 9.86 -2.99 9.91
N TYR A 114 8.83 -2.24 10.30
CA TYR A 114 8.59 -0.87 9.83
C TYR A 114 8.99 0.21 10.84
N GLU A 115 9.34 -0.16 12.07
CA GLU A 115 9.62 0.77 13.19
C GLU A 115 10.64 1.84 12.81
N ALA A 116 11.82 1.43 12.32
CA ALA A 116 12.87 2.37 11.92
C ALA A 116 12.43 3.33 10.79
N LEU A 117 11.60 2.86 9.85
CA LEU A 117 11.06 3.71 8.80
C LEU A 117 10.10 4.75 9.38
N TRP A 118 9.22 4.36 10.30
CA TRP A 118 8.29 5.29 10.92
C TRP A 118 8.98 6.30 11.82
N GLU A 119 10.00 5.90 12.58
CA GLU A 119 10.83 6.83 13.35
C GLU A 119 11.49 7.89 12.47
N ASP A 120 12.00 7.50 11.29
CA ASP A 120 12.57 8.44 10.31
C ASP A 120 11.51 9.36 9.71
N VAL A 121 10.31 8.83 9.40
CA VAL A 121 9.17 9.63 8.92
C VAL A 121 8.74 10.64 9.98
N ASP A 122 8.62 10.23 11.23
CA ASP A 122 8.24 11.11 12.35
C ASP A 122 9.28 12.23 12.52
N ARG A 123 10.57 11.92 12.37
CA ARG A 123 11.63 12.92 12.42
C ARG A 123 11.52 13.96 11.29
N VAL A 124 11.22 13.51 10.07
CA VAL A 124 10.99 14.41 8.93
C VAL A 124 9.75 15.28 9.16
N LEU A 125 8.67 14.70 9.70
CA LEU A 125 7.45 15.44 10.02
C LEU A 125 7.68 16.48 11.12
N ALA A 126 8.50 16.17 12.12
CA ALA A 126 8.82 17.09 13.23
C ALA A 126 9.59 18.35 12.76
N GLU A 127 10.26 18.30 11.61
CA GLU A 127 10.96 19.45 11.02
C GLU A 127 10.01 20.41 10.28
N LEU A 128 8.76 20.01 10.06
CA LEU A 128 7.77 20.81 9.34
C LEU A 128 6.99 21.75 10.28
N PRO A 129 6.60 22.93 9.80
CA PRO A 129 5.65 23.77 10.51
C PRO A 129 4.34 23.01 10.82
N SER A 130 3.74 23.30 11.98
CA SER A 130 2.53 22.58 12.43
C SER A 130 1.33 22.74 11.50
N ASP A 131 1.21 23.86 10.80
CA ASP A 131 0.18 24.12 9.80
C ASP A 131 0.37 23.31 8.50
N ALA A 132 1.59 22.87 8.21
CA ALA A 132 1.88 21.99 7.08
C ALA A 132 1.34 20.57 7.28
N HIS A 133 1.20 20.08 8.51
CA HIS A 133 0.75 18.72 8.79
C HIS A 133 -0.66 18.45 8.28
N GLU A 134 -1.60 19.40 8.48
CA GLU A 134 -2.97 19.26 7.99
C GLU A 134 -3.03 19.25 6.45
N VAL A 135 -2.27 20.13 5.80
CA VAL A 135 -2.19 20.20 4.34
C VAL A 135 -1.64 18.90 3.76
N ILE A 136 -0.58 18.37 4.35
CA ILE A 136 0.04 17.10 3.93
C ILE A 136 -0.93 15.93 4.15
N ALA A 137 -1.57 15.84 5.32
CA ALA A 137 -2.52 14.78 5.62
C ALA A 137 -3.69 14.77 4.63
N ARG A 138 -4.25 15.94 4.32
CA ARG A 138 -5.31 16.10 3.33
C ARG A 138 -4.82 15.68 1.93
N PHE A 139 -3.67 16.18 1.50
CA PHE A 139 -3.09 15.82 0.20
C PHE A 139 -2.88 14.31 0.06
N LEU A 140 -2.31 13.65 1.07
CA LEU A 140 -2.07 12.20 1.06
C LEU A 140 -3.39 11.42 1.06
N THR A 141 -4.41 11.87 1.75
CA THR A 141 -5.75 11.26 1.75
C THR A 141 -6.39 11.34 0.37
N ASP A 142 -6.37 12.52 -0.26
CA ASP A 142 -6.91 12.74 -1.58
C ASP A 142 -6.15 11.89 -2.62
N LEU A 143 -4.82 11.84 -2.52
CA LEU A 143 -3.97 11.05 -3.39
C LEU A 143 -4.25 9.53 -3.25
N ALA A 144 -4.41 9.03 -2.04
CA ALA A 144 -4.77 7.64 -1.79
C ALA A 144 -6.12 7.31 -2.45
N THR A 145 -7.13 8.17 -2.24
CA THR A 145 -8.47 8.01 -2.83
C THR A 145 -8.44 7.95 -4.35
N VAL A 146 -7.68 8.84 -4.99
CA VAL A 146 -7.51 8.86 -6.46
C VAL A 146 -6.84 7.57 -6.92
N THR A 147 -5.74 7.16 -6.26
CA THR A 147 -4.98 5.97 -6.62
C THR A 147 -5.82 4.69 -6.49
N GLU A 148 -6.57 4.54 -5.40
CA GLU A 148 -7.49 3.41 -5.19
C GLU A 148 -8.60 3.36 -6.23
N THR A 149 -9.13 4.52 -6.63
CA THR A 149 -10.16 4.59 -7.66
C THR A 149 -9.63 4.09 -9.00
N HIS A 150 -8.43 4.51 -9.40
CA HIS A 150 -7.80 4.03 -10.62
C HIS A 150 -7.44 2.54 -10.55
N ALA A 151 -6.97 2.05 -9.41
CA ALA A 151 -6.69 0.63 -9.24
C ALA A 151 -7.94 -0.24 -9.42
N ARG A 152 -9.09 0.20 -8.89
CA ARG A 152 -10.38 -0.49 -9.08
C ARG A 152 -10.85 -0.47 -10.54
N CYS A 153 -10.69 0.65 -11.24
CA CYS A 153 -11.04 0.75 -12.66
C CYS A 153 -10.17 -0.20 -13.51
N ALA A 154 -8.87 -0.20 -13.29
CA ALA A 154 -7.94 -1.07 -14.01
C ALA A 154 -8.23 -2.57 -13.80
N ALA A 155 -8.67 -2.96 -12.60
CA ALA A 155 -9.09 -4.33 -12.32
C ALA A 155 -10.41 -4.75 -13.01
N SER A 156 -11.21 -3.78 -13.47
CA SER A 156 -12.49 -3.99 -14.13
C SER A 156 -12.39 -3.95 -15.65
N GLU A 157 -11.28 -3.46 -16.21
CA GLU A 157 -11.05 -3.47 -17.65
C GLU A 157 -10.55 -4.86 -18.09
N PRO A 158 -11.13 -5.46 -19.16
CA PRO A 158 -10.57 -6.66 -19.74
C PRO A 158 -9.14 -6.36 -20.20
N GLU A 159 -8.22 -7.32 -19.97
CA GLU A 159 -6.80 -7.21 -20.34
C GLU A 159 -6.61 -6.37 -21.60
N LEU A 160 -5.93 -5.23 -21.45
CA LEU A 160 -5.53 -4.43 -22.61
C LEU A 160 -4.75 -5.37 -23.53
N THR A 161 -5.42 -5.76 -24.62
CA THR A 161 -4.81 -6.52 -25.70
C THR A 161 -3.47 -5.87 -25.97
N ARG A 162 -2.39 -6.65 -25.91
CA ARG A 162 -1.02 -6.21 -26.17
C ARG A 162 -0.93 -5.65 -27.60
N GLU A 163 -1.50 -4.49 -27.84
CA GLU A 163 -1.11 -3.70 -28.98
C GLU A 163 0.34 -3.28 -28.71
N ARG A 164 1.21 -3.80 -29.56
CA ARG A 164 2.61 -3.37 -29.64
C ARG A 164 2.61 -1.88 -29.96
N SER A 165 2.50 -1.05 -28.93
CA SER A 165 2.75 0.36 -29.01
C SER A 165 4.22 0.52 -29.40
N SER A 166 4.42 0.89 -30.66
CA SER A 166 5.72 1.21 -31.24
C SER A 166 6.40 2.28 -30.38
N HIS A 167 7.62 2.01 -30.03
CA HIS A 167 8.64 2.78 -29.35
C HIS A 167 8.73 4.25 -29.82
N ARG A 168 7.83 5.15 -29.37
CA ARG A 168 7.99 6.56 -29.78
C ARG A 168 7.65 7.65 -28.74
N ASP A 169 7.21 7.35 -27.54
CA ASP A 169 6.76 8.41 -26.63
C ASP A 169 7.46 8.46 -25.25
N TRP A 170 8.67 7.92 -25.13
CA TRP A 170 9.47 8.05 -23.89
C TRP A 170 10.31 9.36 -23.84
N GLN A 171 10.15 10.29 -24.78
CA GLN A 171 10.87 11.55 -24.78
C GLN A 171 10.33 12.63 -23.82
N LEU A 172 9.29 12.31 -23.04
CA LEU A 172 8.73 13.24 -22.04
C LEU A 172 9.48 13.27 -20.71
N TRP A 173 10.61 12.58 -20.60
CA TRP A 173 11.39 12.47 -19.36
C TRP A 173 12.83 12.95 -19.50
N GLY A 174 13.09 13.89 -20.41
CA GLY A 174 14.39 14.58 -20.58
C GLY A 174 14.56 15.74 -19.64
#